data_36debc1ec2b2d6afd1a936152a272680
#
_entry.id   36debc1ec2b2d6afd1a936152a272680
#
_cell.length_a   1.000
_cell.length_b   1.000
_cell.length_c   1.000
_cell.angle_alpha   90.00
_cell.angle_beta   90.00
_cell.angle_gamma   90.00
#
_symmetry.space_group_name_H-M   'P 1'
#
loop_
_entity.id
_entity.type
_entity.pdbx_description
1 polymer ?
#
loop_
_entity_poly.entity_id
_entity_poly.type
_entity_poly.pdbx_seq_one_letter_code
_entity_poly.pdbx_strand_id
1 'polypeptide(L)'
;AVGGGGNPARPTALASGLPEHIGGLTIDRQCTGGLDAIWLAAQLVMSGSHNTIIAGGSESASCRPIRMAINHNTGEKIAYDRPIFTGLKDRDPDMIDSVAEIAASSGISKELQEAWAINSHKKASNTNFKSEIVNINNQNKDTFTRKLNKKICERAPILKGNISSATTAVDSDAAAFCIVVSEKVAKNFPNAIKIVQGVSSAGVPDAPALATINSINKILEITKITIESLKVVEIMEAYSAQA
;
A
#
# COMPACT_ATOMS: atom_id res chain seq x y z
N ALA A 1 5.03 -11.51 0.35
CA ALA A 1 5.84 -12.58 -0.29
C ALA A 1 5.64 -13.96 0.35
N VAL A 2 4.94 -14.04 1.47
CA VAL A 2 4.67 -15.33 2.15
C VAL A 2 3.75 -16.18 1.28
N GLY A 3 4.29 -17.25 0.70
CA GLY A 3 3.56 -18.15 -0.20
C GLY A 3 3.95 -18.03 -1.68
N GLY A 4 4.61 -16.95 -2.09
CA GLY A 4 5.14 -16.81 -3.44
C GLY A 4 6.44 -17.59 -3.69
N GLY A 5 7.01 -18.20 -2.66
CA GLY A 5 8.24 -19.01 -2.71
C GLY A 5 9.48 -18.19 -3.09
N GLY A 6 10.47 -18.14 -2.21
CA GLY A 6 11.77 -17.55 -2.49
C GLY A 6 11.74 -16.08 -2.91
N ASN A 7 12.11 -15.82 -4.17
CA ASN A 7 12.18 -14.47 -4.73
C ASN A 7 11.19 -14.31 -5.91
N PRO A 8 9.94 -13.94 -5.67
CA PRO A 8 8.92 -13.80 -6.71
C PRO A 8 9.28 -12.83 -7.85
N ALA A 9 10.10 -11.80 -7.59
CA ALA A 9 10.51 -10.84 -8.61
C ALA A 9 11.24 -11.52 -9.78
N ARG A 10 12.06 -12.54 -9.52
CA ARG A 10 12.81 -13.23 -10.57
C ARG A 10 11.92 -14.03 -11.53
N PRO A 11 11.04 -14.98 -11.07
CA PRO A 11 10.15 -15.67 -11.98
C PRO A 11 9.17 -14.73 -12.68
N THR A 12 8.73 -13.63 -12.04
CA THR A 12 7.89 -12.62 -12.68
C THR A 12 8.63 -11.97 -13.85
N ALA A 13 9.89 -11.58 -13.67
CA ALA A 13 10.72 -11.00 -14.74
C ALA A 13 10.85 -11.96 -15.92
N LEU A 14 11.12 -13.24 -15.68
CA LEU A 14 11.24 -14.26 -16.73
C LEU A 14 9.91 -14.52 -17.43
N ALA A 15 8.83 -14.65 -16.67
CA ALA A 15 7.48 -14.86 -17.22
C ALA A 15 7.00 -13.67 -18.07
N SER A 16 7.51 -12.47 -17.78
CA SER A 16 7.24 -11.26 -18.58
C SER A 16 8.06 -11.18 -19.86
N GLY A 17 8.90 -12.16 -20.15
CA GLY A 17 9.75 -12.19 -21.34
C GLY A 17 10.98 -11.28 -21.25
N LEU A 18 11.36 -10.82 -20.07
CA LEU A 18 12.59 -10.06 -19.88
C LEU A 18 13.82 -10.97 -20.10
N PRO A 19 14.94 -10.42 -20.59
CA PRO A 19 16.17 -11.19 -20.82
C PRO A 19 16.66 -11.93 -19.58
N GLU A 20 17.21 -13.11 -19.73
CA GLU A 20 17.64 -13.98 -18.64
C GLU A 20 18.71 -13.37 -17.71
N HIS A 21 19.48 -12.40 -18.19
CA HIS A 21 20.46 -11.70 -17.37
C HIS A 21 19.85 -10.66 -16.43
N ILE A 22 18.57 -10.34 -16.57
CA ILE A 22 17.87 -9.42 -15.66
C ILE A 22 17.59 -10.13 -14.33
N GLY A 23 18.19 -9.64 -13.26
CA GLY A 23 17.97 -10.13 -11.90
C GLY A 23 16.60 -9.76 -11.35
N GLY A 24 16.28 -10.28 -10.17
CA GLY A 24 15.08 -9.88 -9.42
C GLY A 24 15.41 -9.75 -7.94
N LEU A 25 14.86 -8.74 -7.29
CA LEU A 25 14.94 -8.53 -5.85
C LEU A 25 13.51 -8.38 -5.32
N THR A 26 13.18 -9.16 -4.30
CA THR A 26 11.90 -9.05 -3.61
C THR A 26 12.13 -8.49 -2.22
N ILE A 27 11.32 -7.50 -1.87
CA ILE A 27 11.24 -6.94 -0.53
C ILE A 27 9.83 -7.12 0.00
N ASP A 28 9.68 -7.21 1.30
CA ASP A 28 8.38 -7.27 1.96
C ASP A 28 8.34 -6.23 3.08
N ARG A 29 7.48 -5.24 2.90
CA ARG A 29 7.09 -4.27 3.92
C ARG A 29 5.58 -4.06 3.91
N GLN A 30 4.85 -5.12 3.65
CA GLN A 30 3.39 -5.11 3.65
C GLN A 30 2.84 -3.99 2.76
N CYS A 31 1.90 -3.17 3.24
CA CYS A 31 1.24 -2.12 2.46
C CYS A 31 2.20 -1.08 1.87
N THR A 32 3.38 -0.88 2.44
CA THR A 32 4.38 0.08 1.94
C THR A 32 5.39 -0.53 0.97
N GLY A 33 5.35 -1.85 0.76
CA GLY A 33 6.33 -2.59 -0.03
C GLY A 33 6.52 -2.06 -1.45
N GLY A 34 5.43 -1.67 -2.13
CA GLY A 34 5.50 -1.09 -3.47
C GLY A 34 6.24 0.26 -3.51
N LEU A 35 5.94 1.15 -2.57
CA LEU A 35 6.62 2.44 -2.47
C LEU A 35 8.09 2.30 -2.06
N ASP A 36 8.39 1.38 -1.13
CA ASP A 36 9.77 1.06 -0.75
C ASP A 36 10.57 0.46 -1.91
N ALA A 37 9.95 -0.38 -2.75
CA ALA A 37 10.60 -0.90 -3.96
C ALA A 37 10.99 0.21 -4.94
N ILE A 38 10.11 1.19 -5.14
CA ILE A 38 10.39 2.36 -5.98
C ILE A 38 11.51 3.21 -5.39
N TRP A 39 11.48 3.46 -4.07
CA TRP A 39 12.52 4.25 -3.41
C TRP A 39 13.87 3.53 -3.41
N LEU A 40 13.91 2.23 -3.15
CA LEU A 40 15.13 1.44 -3.25
C LEU A 40 15.70 1.44 -4.68
N ALA A 41 14.85 1.30 -5.69
CA ALA A 41 15.25 1.42 -7.09
C ALA A 41 15.85 2.80 -7.40
N ALA A 42 15.25 3.88 -6.89
CA ALA A 42 15.79 5.22 -7.03
C ALA A 42 17.18 5.35 -6.40
N GLN A 43 17.38 4.81 -5.20
CA GLN A 43 18.69 4.82 -4.53
C GLN A 43 19.75 4.05 -5.32
N LEU A 44 19.41 2.87 -5.89
CA LEU A 44 20.32 2.09 -6.73
C LEU A 44 20.67 2.81 -8.03
N VAL A 45 19.72 3.55 -8.60
CA VAL A 45 19.97 4.38 -9.79
C VAL A 45 20.83 5.60 -9.42
N MET A 46 20.55 6.28 -8.31
CA MET A 46 21.32 7.43 -7.81
C MET A 46 22.76 7.06 -7.45
N SER A 47 23.00 5.84 -6.96
CA SER A 47 24.35 5.32 -6.68
C SER A 47 25.15 4.98 -7.93
N GLY A 48 24.54 5.00 -9.11
CA GLY A 48 25.15 4.61 -10.36
C GLY A 48 25.25 3.09 -10.59
N SER A 49 24.72 2.28 -9.67
CA SER A 49 24.75 0.80 -9.80
C SER A 49 23.89 0.31 -10.97
N HIS A 50 22.82 1.03 -11.28
CA HIS A 50 21.87 0.69 -12.33
C HIS A 50 21.42 1.95 -13.07
N ASN A 51 21.03 1.80 -14.35
CA ASN A 51 20.46 2.89 -15.13
C ASN A 51 18.95 2.78 -15.30
N THR A 52 18.41 1.57 -15.14
CA THR A 52 16.97 1.27 -15.34
C THR A 52 16.58 0.11 -14.44
N ILE A 53 15.52 0.29 -13.67
CA ILE A 53 14.94 -0.74 -12.79
C ILE A 53 13.43 -0.69 -12.93
N ILE A 54 12.79 -1.84 -13.08
CA ILE A 54 11.34 -1.99 -12.96
C ILE A 54 11.05 -2.20 -11.48
N ALA A 55 10.23 -1.34 -10.90
CA ALA A 55 9.89 -1.38 -9.48
C ALA A 55 8.38 -1.25 -9.28
N GLY A 56 7.86 -1.91 -8.27
CA GLY A 56 6.44 -1.88 -7.96
C GLY A 56 6.06 -2.98 -6.99
N GLY A 57 4.79 -3.37 -6.99
CA GLY A 57 4.28 -4.41 -6.14
C GLY A 57 3.10 -5.16 -6.75
N SER A 58 2.87 -6.34 -6.23
CA SER A 58 1.70 -7.15 -6.56
C SER A 58 1.23 -7.92 -5.33
N GLU A 59 -0.07 -8.07 -5.22
CA GLU A 59 -0.72 -8.89 -4.21
C GLU A 59 -1.86 -9.67 -4.83
N SER A 60 -2.03 -10.92 -4.41
CA SER A 60 -3.17 -11.75 -4.75
C SER A 60 -3.86 -12.20 -3.47
N ALA A 61 -4.71 -11.35 -2.95
CA ALA A 61 -5.47 -11.60 -1.74
C ALA A 61 -6.38 -12.83 -1.88
N SER A 62 -6.93 -13.04 -3.08
CA SER A 62 -7.79 -14.20 -3.39
C SER A 62 -7.05 -15.53 -3.37
N CYS A 63 -5.73 -15.54 -3.61
CA CYS A 63 -4.88 -16.72 -3.66
C CYS A 63 -3.90 -16.81 -2.47
N ARG A 64 -4.17 -16.10 -1.39
CA ARG A 64 -3.30 -16.13 -0.21
C ARG A 64 -3.19 -17.53 0.38
N PRO A 65 -2.00 -17.97 0.80
CA PRO A 65 -1.81 -19.29 1.38
C PRO A 65 -2.43 -19.37 2.78
N ILE A 66 -2.83 -20.57 3.18
CA ILE A 66 -3.15 -20.85 4.57
C ILE A 66 -1.85 -20.88 5.37
N ARG A 67 -1.77 -20.03 6.40
CA ARG A 67 -0.62 -19.97 7.31
C ARG A 67 -0.84 -20.89 8.48
N MET A 68 0.20 -21.66 8.85
CA MET A 68 0.16 -22.58 9.98
C MET A 68 1.41 -22.40 10.83
N ALA A 69 1.24 -22.26 12.13
CA ALA A 69 2.29 -22.37 13.11
C ALA A 69 2.36 -23.83 13.61
N ILE A 70 3.55 -24.28 13.99
CA ILE A 70 3.73 -25.58 14.61
C ILE A 70 3.97 -25.34 16.10
N ASN A 71 3.15 -25.96 16.95
CA ASN A 71 3.45 -26.05 18.37
C ASN A 71 4.61 -27.03 18.55
N HIS A 72 5.77 -26.53 18.87
CA HIS A 72 6.99 -27.35 18.97
C HIS A 72 6.95 -28.39 20.11
N ASN A 73 6.07 -28.25 21.09
CA ASN A 73 5.93 -29.22 22.19
C ASN A 73 5.01 -30.36 21.83
N THR A 74 3.96 -30.12 21.02
CA THR A 74 2.94 -31.12 20.68
C THR A 74 3.02 -31.59 19.24
N GLY A 75 3.73 -30.88 18.36
CA GLY A 75 3.72 -31.10 16.91
C GLY A 75 2.42 -30.66 16.21
N GLU A 76 1.48 -30.08 16.94
CA GLU A 76 0.21 -29.62 16.41
C GLU A 76 0.39 -28.47 15.45
N LYS A 77 -0.34 -28.47 14.33
CA LYS A 77 -0.40 -27.38 13.35
C LYS A 77 -1.61 -26.51 13.65
N ILE A 78 -1.37 -25.25 13.96
CA ILE A 78 -2.40 -24.27 14.32
C ILE A 78 -2.47 -23.22 13.20
N ALA A 79 -3.63 -23.12 12.54
CA ALA A 79 -3.85 -22.10 11.52
C ALA A 79 -3.93 -20.71 12.17
N TYR A 80 -3.39 -19.70 11.48
CA TYR A 80 -3.49 -18.30 11.88
C TYR A 80 -3.69 -17.40 10.66
N ASP A 81 -4.50 -16.37 10.80
CA ASP A 81 -4.81 -15.44 9.73
C ASP A 81 -3.82 -14.27 9.67
N ARG A 82 -3.50 -13.71 10.81
CA ARG A 82 -2.64 -12.54 10.93
C ARG A 82 -1.26 -12.90 11.51
N PRO A 83 -0.17 -12.52 10.84
CA PRO A 83 1.17 -12.61 11.44
C PRO A 83 1.30 -11.58 12.57
N ILE A 84 2.20 -11.84 13.50
CA ILE A 84 2.61 -10.87 14.51
C ILE A 84 3.36 -9.73 13.83
N PHE A 85 2.99 -8.47 14.09
CA PHE A 85 3.62 -7.29 13.50
C PHE A 85 4.73 -6.71 14.35
N THR A 86 4.58 -6.76 15.68
CA THR A 86 5.49 -6.07 16.59
C THR A 86 6.42 -7.01 17.36
N GLY A 87 6.06 -8.27 17.54
CA GLY A 87 6.72 -9.19 18.44
C GLY A 87 6.57 -8.83 19.94
N LEU A 88 5.85 -7.76 20.25
CA LEU A 88 5.54 -7.30 21.61
C LEU A 88 4.14 -7.78 21.97
N LYS A 89 4.03 -8.82 22.76
CA LYS A 89 2.78 -9.58 23.01
C LYS A 89 1.58 -8.70 23.38
N ASP A 90 1.80 -7.66 24.18
CA ASP A 90 0.74 -6.77 24.67
C ASP A 90 0.61 -5.47 23.85
N ARG A 91 1.39 -5.33 22.77
CA ARG A 91 1.44 -4.14 21.91
C ARG A 91 1.40 -4.52 20.43
N ASP A 92 0.54 -5.45 20.09
CA ASP A 92 0.31 -5.96 18.72
C ASP A 92 -1.20 -5.96 18.40
N PRO A 93 -1.84 -4.78 18.40
CA PRO A 93 -3.29 -4.68 18.17
C PRO A 93 -3.66 -5.11 16.74
N ASP A 94 -4.89 -5.56 16.56
CA ASP A 94 -5.47 -5.64 15.24
C ASP A 94 -5.61 -4.23 14.64
N MET A 95 -5.40 -4.13 13.31
CA MET A 95 -5.44 -2.83 12.63
C MET A 95 -6.77 -2.10 12.86
N ILE A 96 -7.88 -2.83 12.85
CA ILE A 96 -9.19 -2.22 13.05
C ILE A 96 -9.38 -1.72 14.48
N ASP A 97 -8.85 -2.43 15.47
CA ASP A 97 -8.90 -2.01 16.87
C ASP A 97 -8.07 -0.74 17.08
N SER A 98 -6.85 -0.72 16.56
CA SER A 98 -5.97 0.45 16.61
C SER A 98 -6.60 1.68 15.93
N VAL A 99 -7.18 1.51 14.74
CA VAL A 99 -7.80 2.63 14.01
C VAL A 99 -9.08 3.12 14.70
N ALA A 100 -9.87 2.23 15.29
CA ALA A 100 -11.04 2.62 16.07
C ALA A 100 -10.66 3.46 17.30
N GLU A 101 -9.57 3.10 17.97
CA GLU A 101 -9.02 3.87 19.10
C GLU A 101 -8.48 5.23 18.66
N ILE A 102 -7.76 5.27 17.54
CA ILE A 102 -7.28 6.52 16.93
C ILE A 102 -8.48 7.43 16.58
N ALA A 103 -9.52 6.89 15.95
CA ALA A 103 -10.70 7.66 15.60
C ALA A 103 -11.39 8.24 16.85
N ALA A 104 -11.52 7.44 17.92
CA ALA A 104 -12.11 7.87 19.17
C ALA A 104 -11.28 8.96 19.88
N SER A 105 -9.97 8.73 20.02
CA SER A 105 -9.06 9.67 20.72
C SER A 105 -8.84 10.97 19.95
N SER A 106 -8.92 10.94 18.63
CA SER A 106 -8.79 12.12 17.77
C SER A 106 -10.11 12.82 17.46
N GLY A 107 -11.24 12.35 17.99
CA GLY A 107 -12.56 12.92 17.75
C GLY A 107 -13.04 12.81 16.30
N ILE A 108 -12.57 11.82 15.55
CA ILE A 108 -12.96 11.61 14.15
C ILE A 108 -14.31 10.91 14.12
N SER A 109 -15.36 11.67 13.77
CA SER A 109 -16.72 11.14 13.74
C SER A 109 -16.95 10.18 12.58
N LYS A 110 -18.01 9.36 12.68
CA LYS A 110 -18.46 8.48 11.60
C LYS A 110 -18.79 9.26 10.33
N GLU A 111 -19.42 10.42 10.48
CA GLU A 111 -19.82 11.30 9.37
C GLU A 111 -18.60 11.84 8.60
N LEU A 112 -17.51 12.20 9.29
CA LEU A 112 -16.26 12.62 8.65
C LEU A 112 -15.66 11.48 7.84
N GLN A 113 -15.62 10.28 8.40
CA GLN A 113 -15.13 9.09 7.72
C GLN A 113 -15.96 8.76 6.48
N GLU A 114 -17.29 8.82 6.59
CA GLU A 114 -18.20 8.58 5.46
C GLU A 114 -18.05 9.64 4.37
N ALA A 115 -17.86 10.91 4.73
CA ALA A 115 -17.62 11.99 3.79
C ALA A 115 -16.33 11.77 3.01
N TRP A 116 -15.26 11.34 3.70
CA TRP A 116 -14.01 10.97 3.06
C TRP A 116 -14.20 9.82 2.06
N ALA A 117 -14.79 8.70 2.47
CA ALA A 117 -15.02 7.54 1.61
C ALA A 117 -15.88 7.88 0.38
N ILE A 118 -16.96 8.65 0.56
CA ILE A 118 -17.82 9.12 -0.53
C ILE A 118 -17.01 9.94 -1.53
N ASN A 119 -16.17 10.87 -1.03
CA ASN A 119 -15.35 11.71 -1.90
C ASN A 119 -14.29 10.90 -2.66
N SER A 120 -13.63 9.94 -2.00
CA SER A 120 -12.64 9.05 -2.61
C SER A 120 -13.27 8.24 -3.75
N HIS A 121 -14.39 7.56 -3.51
CA HIS A 121 -15.13 6.84 -4.55
C HIS A 121 -15.61 7.76 -5.69
N LYS A 122 -16.04 8.99 -5.38
CA LYS A 122 -16.45 9.98 -6.38
C LYS A 122 -15.28 10.38 -7.28
N LYS A 123 -14.11 10.67 -6.71
CA LYS A 123 -12.89 10.99 -7.47
C LYS A 123 -12.53 9.84 -8.40
N ALA A 124 -12.44 8.61 -7.88
CA ALA A 124 -12.10 7.43 -8.67
C ALA A 124 -13.13 7.16 -9.79
N SER A 125 -14.43 7.31 -9.52
CA SER A 125 -15.49 7.12 -10.53
C SER A 125 -15.45 8.14 -11.67
N ASN A 126 -14.90 9.33 -11.41
CA ASN A 126 -14.78 10.40 -12.40
C ASN A 126 -13.43 10.40 -13.14
N THR A 127 -12.51 9.54 -12.75
CA THR A 127 -11.18 9.47 -13.38
C THR A 127 -11.16 8.40 -14.47
N ASN A 128 -10.49 8.70 -15.57
CA ASN A 128 -10.29 7.75 -16.66
C ASN A 128 -8.94 7.06 -16.53
N PHE A 129 -8.94 5.83 -16.03
CA PHE A 129 -7.73 5.01 -15.86
C PHE A 129 -7.42 4.10 -17.07
N LYS A 130 -8.08 4.24 -18.20
CA LYS A 130 -7.92 3.34 -19.36
C LYS A 130 -6.49 3.25 -19.89
N SER A 131 -5.69 4.29 -19.72
CA SER A 131 -4.28 4.29 -20.13
C SER A 131 -3.34 3.59 -19.13
N GLU A 132 -3.82 3.32 -17.93
CA GLU A 132 -3.02 2.77 -16.83
C GLU A 132 -3.39 1.32 -16.51
N ILE A 133 -4.68 0.97 -16.68
CA ILE A 133 -5.19 -0.37 -16.37
C ILE A 133 -4.95 -1.31 -17.54
N VAL A 134 -4.19 -2.38 -17.27
CA VAL A 134 -4.00 -3.49 -18.21
C VAL A 134 -5.21 -4.41 -18.15
N ASN A 135 -5.79 -4.75 -19.31
CA ASN A 135 -6.90 -5.69 -19.37
C ASN A 135 -6.42 -7.12 -19.07
N ILE A 136 -6.95 -7.72 -18.00
CA ILE A 136 -6.66 -9.10 -17.61
C ILE A 136 -8.00 -9.85 -17.50
N ASN A 137 -8.18 -10.92 -18.25
CA ASN A 137 -9.40 -11.77 -18.22
C ASN A 137 -10.70 -10.95 -18.37
N ASN A 138 -10.71 -9.96 -19.28
CA ASN A 138 -11.81 -9.02 -19.49
C ASN A 138 -12.09 -8.05 -18.34
N GLN A 139 -11.23 -7.98 -17.34
CA GLN A 139 -11.23 -6.94 -16.31
C GLN A 139 -10.40 -5.77 -16.81
N ASN A 140 -11.04 -4.65 -17.11
CA ASN A 140 -10.42 -3.42 -17.65
C ASN A 140 -10.71 -2.17 -16.81
N LYS A 141 -11.22 -2.37 -15.62
CA LYS A 141 -11.56 -1.31 -14.66
C LYS A 141 -11.49 -1.85 -13.24
N ASP A 142 -11.32 -0.94 -12.28
CA ASP A 142 -11.50 -1.23 -10.86
C ASP A 142 -12.95 -1.71 -10.60
N THR A 143 -13.07 -2.85 -9.92
CA THR A 143 -14.37 -3.47 -9.60
C THR A 143 -14.94 -2.99 -8.26
N PHE A 144 -14.13 -2.38 -7.41
CA PHE A 144 -14.54 -1.92 -6.09
C PHE A 144 -15.11 -0.50 -6.07
N THR A 145 -14.61 0.38 -6.95
CA THR A 145 -15.10 1.75 -7.08
C THR A 145 -16.60 1.76 -7.40
N ARG A 146 -17.39 2.47 -6.60
CA ARG A 146 -18.85 2.51 -6.71
C ARG A 146 -19.40 3.89 -6.38
N LYS A 147 -20.67 4.12 -6.74
CA LYS A 147 -21.42 5.32 -6.36
C LYS A 147 -21.82 5.23 -4.88
N LEU A 148 -20.86 5.47 -4.00
CA LEU A 148 -21.10 5.52 -2.57
C LEU A 148 -21.87 6.81 -2.22
N ASN A 149 -22.84 6.71 -1.29
CA ASN A 149 -23.60 7.84 -0.81
C ASN A 149 -24.01 7.64 0.66
N LYS A 150 -24.52 8.68 1.29
CA LYS A 150 -24.87 8.67 2.71
C LYS A 150 -25.82 7.54 3.09
N LYS A 151 -26.87 7.25 2.29
CA LYS A 151 -27.81 6.16 2.58
C LYS A 151 -27.15 4.78 2.56
N ILE A 152 -26.16 4.57 1.71
CA ILE A 152 -25.38 3.31 1.67
C ILE A 152 -24.48 3.24 2.91
N CYS A 153 -23.82 4.33 3.28
CA CYS A 153 -22.97 4.38 4.47
C CYS A 153 -23.77 4.13 5.76
N GLU A 154 -24.95 4.72 5.89
CA GLU A 154 -25.85 4.52 7.06
C GLU A 154 -26.24 3.05 7.27
N ARG A 155 -26.32 2.27 6.18
CA ARG A 155 -26.68 0.84 6.21
C ARG A 155 -25.46 -0.09 6.32
N ALA A 156 -24.28 0.47 6.19
CA ALA A 156 -23.05 -0.32 6.23
C ALA A 156 -22.83 -0.92 7.63
N PRO A 157 -22.52 -2.20 7.75
CA PRO A 157 -22.22 -2.83 9.03
C PRO A 157 -21.08 -2.10 9.75
N ILE A 158 -21.26 -1.86 11.03
CA ILE A 158 -20.19 -1.40 11.91
C ILE A 158 -19.27 -2.58 12.19
N LEU A 159 -17.99 -2.36 11.99
CA LEU A 159 -16.94 -3.36 12.21
C LEU A 159 -16.33 -3.22 13.61
N LYS A 160 -16.00 -1.98 14.03
CA LYS A 160 -15.47 -1.69 15.36
C LYS A 160 -15.66 -0.20 15.70
N GLY A 161 -16.10 0.10 16.91
CA GLY A 161 -16.33 1.50 17.33
C GLY A 161 -17.23 2.25 16.36
N ASN A 162 -16.71 3.29 15.72
CA ASN A 162 -17.41 4.04 14.67
C ASN A 162 -16.89 3.73 13.25
N ILE A 163 -16.03 2.69 13.09
CA ILE A 163 -15.53 2.21 11.80
C ILE A 163 -16.56 1.28 11.16
N SER A 164 -16.93 1.54 9.92
CA SER A 164 -17.86 0.72 9.15
C SER A 164 -17.22 0.08 7.92
N SER A 165 -17.89 -0.91 7.34
CA SER A 165 -17.44 -1.52 6.08
C SER A 165 -17.46 -0.56 4.89
N ALA A 166 -18.15 0.59 4.99
CA ALA A 166 -18.14 1.64 3.98
C ALA A 166 -16.89 2.54 4.08
N THR A 167 -16.25 2.57 5.25
CA THR A 167 -15.07 3.42 5.55
C THR A 167 -13.78 2.62 5.69
N THR A 168 -13.80 1.36 5.24
CA THR A 168 -12.69 0.42 5.28
C THR A 168 -12.40 -0.07 3.86
N ALA A 169 -11.12 -0.12 3.47
CA ALA A 169 -10.69 -0.74 2.23
C ALA A 169 -10.95 -2.25 2.26
N VAL A 170 -11.04 -2.86 1.09
CA VAL A 170 -11.20 -4.31 0.95
C VAL A 170 -9.89 -4.95 0.48
N ASP A 171 -9.70 -6.22 0.82
CA ASP A 171 -8.65 -7.03 0.23
C ASP A 171 -8.89 -7.13 -1.28
N SER A 172 -7.83 -6.94 -2.08
CA SER A 172 -7.92 -6.93 -3.53
C SER A 172 -6.72 -7.62 -4.17
N ASP A 173 -6.96 -8.21 -5.33
CA ASP A 173 -5.87 -8.60 -6.22
C ASP A 173 -5.43 -7.38 -7.02
N ALA A 174 -4.17 -7.04 -6.98
CA ALA A 174 -3.65 -5.89 -7.70
C ALA A 174 -2.16 -6.04 -8.03
N ALA A 175 -1.73 -5.37 -9.10
CA ALA A 175 -0.33 -5.20 -9.45
C ALA A 175 -0.12 -3.84 -10.09
N ALA A 176 0.92 -3.12 -9.66
CA ALA A 176 1.30 -1.85 -10.23
C ALA A 176 2.83 -1.73 -10.27
N PHE A 177 3.36 -1.33 -11.42
CA PHE A 177 4.80 -1.19 -11.63
C PHE A 177 5.10 0.09 -12.38
N CYS A 178 6.28 0.64 -12.12
CA CYS A 178 6.85 1.75 -12.88
C CYS A 178 8.30 1.43 -13.27
N ILE A 179 8.84 2.21 -14.18
CA ILE A 179 10.24 2.13 -14.58
C ILE A 179 10.98 3.32 -13.96
N VAL A 180 11.92 3.02 -13.08
CA VAL A 180 12.82 4.00 -12.48
C VAL A 180 14.10 4.07 -13.31
N VAL A 181 14.46 5.27 -13.76
CA VAL A 181 15.59 5.47 -14.68
C VAL A 181 16.53 6.56 -14.20
N SER A 182 17.78 6.49 -14.64
CA SER A 182 18.74 7.57 -14.43
C SER A 182 18.35 8.83 -15.22
N GLU A 183 18.81 9.99 -14.77
CA GLU A 183 18.56 11.27 -15.46
C GLU A 183 19.01 11.23 -16.95
N LYS A 184 20.09 10.51 -17.23
CA LYS A 184 20.57 10.31 -18.61
C LYS A 184 19.51 9.60 -19.46
N VAL A 185 18.88 8.57 -18.94
CA VAL A 185 17.83 7.81 -19.66
C VAL A 185 16.53 8.61 -19.71
N ALA A 186 16.19 9.32 -18.62
CA ALA A 186 14.96 10.11 -18.51
C ALA A 186 14.84 11.19 -19.59
N LYS A 187 15.94 11.71 -20.13
CA LYS A 187 15.94 12.69 -21.24
C LYS A 187 15.18 12.22 -22.48
N ASN A 188 15.02 10.90 -22.65
CA ASN A 188 14.28 10.32 -23.77
C ASN A 188 12.76 10.23 -23.50
N PHE A 189 12.31 10.61 -22.29
CA PHE A 189 10.91 10.48 -21.86
C PHE A 189 10.40 11.83 -21.35
N PRO A 190 9.71 12.61 -22.19
CA PRO A 190 9.29 13.99 -21.86
C PRO A 190 8.32 14.07 -20.67
N ASN A 191 7.61 12.97 -20.38
CA ASN A 191 6.67 12.88 -19.26
C ASN A 191 7.28 12.20 -18.01
N ALA A 192 8.59 12.01 -17.95
CA ALA A 192 9.22 11.43 -16.78
C ALA A 192 9.05 12.33 -15.55
N ILE A 193 8.71 11.71 -14.42
CA ILE A 193 8.55 12.39 -13.13
C ILE A 193 9.84 12.21 -12.33
N LYS A 194 10.36 13.30 -11.78
CA LYS A 194 11.57 13.25 -10.95
C LYS A 194 11.23 12.79 -9.54
N ILE A 195 11.89 11.73 -9.08
CA ILE A 195 11.89 11.36 -7.66
C ILE A 195 12.89 12.28 -6.95
N VAL A 196 12.40 13.11 -6.05
CA VAL A 196 13.22 14.08 -5.30
C VAL A 196 13.80 13.44 -4.07
N GLN A 197 12.97 12.77 -3.27
CA GLN A 197 13.36 12.19 -1.99
C GLN A 197 12.37 11.09 -1.59
N GLY A 198 12.82 10.16 -0.77
CA GLY A 198 12.01 9.17 -0.08
C GLY A 198 12.47 9.02 1.36
N VAL A 199 11.54 8.70 2.22
CA VAL A 199 11.79 8.50 3.65
C VAL A 199 11.05 7.27 4.13
N SER A 200 11.72 6.48 4.96
CA SER A 200 11.11 5.36 5.68
C SER A 200 11.29 5.57 7.18
N SER A 201 10.21 5.47 7.92
CA SER A 201 10.23 5.56 9.38
C SER A 201 9.20 4.61 10.00
N ALA A 202 9.35 4.35 11.29
CA ALA A 202 8.39 3.58 12.07
C ALA A 202 7.61 4.49 13.01
N GLY A 203 6.47 4.01 13.48
CA GLY A 203 5.66 4.62 14.53
C GLY A 203 5.66 3.79 15.81
N VAL A 204 4.82 4.19 16.77
CA VAL A 204 4.58 3.38 17.96
C VAL A 204 3.78 2.13 17.61
N PRO A 205 4.11 0.97 18.18
CA PRO A 205 3.45 -0.30 17.86
C PRO A 205 1.93 -0.28 18.05
N ASP A 206 1.44 0.43 19.07
CA ASP A 206 0.02 0.48 19.41
C ASP A 206 -0.82 1.31 18.42
N ALA A 207 -0.18 2.20 17.64
CA ALA A 207 -0.84 3.07 16.68
C ALA A 207 -0.16 3.01 15.29
N PRO A 208 -0.09 1.84 14.65
CA PRO A 208 0.64 1.65 13.39
C PRO A 208 0.13 2.56 12.25
N ALA A 209 -1.16 2.88 12.23
CA ALA A 209 -1.75 3.75 11.24
C ALA A 209 -1.21 5.20 11.27
N LEU A 210 -0.66 5.65 12.39
CA LEU A 210 -0.06 6.99 12.54
C LEU A 210 1.43 7.04 12.13
N ALA A 211 2.05 5.92 11.81
CA ALA A 211 3.46 5.88 11.41
C ALA A 211 3.78 6.76 10.18
N THR A 212 2.81 6.93 9.29
CA THR A 212 2.92 7.80 8.11
C THR A 212 3.23 9.26 8.47
N ILE A 213 2.71 9.76 9.59
CA ILE A 213 2.94 11.14 10.05
C ILE A 213 4.43 11.40 10.26
N ASN A 214 5.16 10.45 10.85
CA ASN A 214 6.59 10.57 11.08
C ASN A 214 7.36 10.68 9.76
N SER A 215 6.98 9.91 8.75
CA SER A 215 7.59 9.97 7.42
C SER A 215 7.27 11.27 6.70
N ILE A 216 6.04 11.77 6.80
CA ILE A 216 5.63 13.05 6.22
C ILE A 216 6.43 14.18 6.84
N ASN A 217 6.48 14.28 8.16
CA ASN A 217 7.21 15.35 8.85
C ASN A 217 8.70 15.32 8.46
N LYS A 218 9.31 14.14 8.43
CA LYS A 218 10.72 13.98 8.07
C LYS A 218 11.01 14.36 6.62
N ILE A 219 10.15 14.01 5.68
CA ILE A 219 10.37 14.35 4.27
C ILE A 219 10.20 15.85 4.02
N LEU A 220 9.23 16.51 4.65
CA LEU A 220 9.04 17.95 4.60
C LEU A 220 10.25 18.69 5.21
N GLU A 221 10.76 18.18 6.32
CA GLU A 221 11.97 18.74 6.96
C GLU A 221 13.20 18.65 6.04
N ILE A 222 13.45 17.50 5.44
CA ILE A 222 14.62 17.29 4.58
C ILE A 222 14.51 18.08 3.28
N THR A 223 13.34 18.11 2.66
CA THR A 223 13.13 18.73 1.35
C THR A 223 12.88 20.23 1.43
N LYS A 224 12.51 20.74 2.61
CA LYS A 224 12.06 22.13 2.84
C LYS A 224 10.81 22.49 2.02
N ILE A 225 10.07 21.50 1.55
CA ILE A 225 8.78 21.68 0.87
C ILE A 225 7.71 21.88 1.95
N THR A 226 6.75 22.77 1.70
CA THR A 226 5.60 22.95 2.59
C THR A 226 4.38 22.19 2.07
N ILE A 227 3.48 21.81 2.97
CA ILE A 227 2.25 21.08 2.60
C ILE A 227 1.41 21.90 1.61
N GLU A 228 1.32 23.21 1.79
CA GLU A 228 0.53 24.13 0.96
C GLU A 228 1.06 24.21 -0.49
N SER A 229 2.33 23.88 -0.70
CA SER A 229 2.94 23.87 -2.03
C SER A 229 2.66 22.59 -2.81
N LEU A 230 2.17 21.52 -2.16
CA LEU A 230 1.85 20.25 -2.79
C LEU A 230 0.58 20.40 -3.65
N LYS A 231 0.67 19.93 -4.89
CA LYS A 231 -0.49 19.90 -5.81
C LYS A 231 -1.36 18.68 -5.64
N VAL A 232 -0.74 17.55 -5.32
CA VAL A 232 -1.39 16.25 -5.14
C VAL A 232 -0.74 15.55 -3.96
N VAL A 233 -1.54 14.89 -3.16
CA VAL A 233 -1.11 13.99 -2.09
C VAL A 233 -1.84 12.66 -2.28
N GLU A 234 -1.08 11.60 -2.46
CA GLU A 234 -1.60 10.24 -2.53
C GLU A 234 -1.33 9.54 -1.20
N ILE A 235 -2.38 9.03 -0.59
CA ILE A 235 -2.32 8.36 0.71
C ILE A 235 -2.93 6.97 0.57
N MET A 236 -2.31 5.97 1.21
CA MET A 236 -2.93 4.65 1.38
C MET A 236 -4.17 4.79 2.27
N GLU A 237 -5.35 4.57 1.70
CA GLU A 237 -6.65 4.71 2.38
C GLU A 237 -7.13 3.35 2.94
N ALA A 238 -6.37 2.74 3.85
CA ALA A 238 -6.80 1.48 4.48
C ALA A 238 -8.11 1.68 5.26
N TYR A 239 -8.22 2.81 5.94
CA TYR A 239 -9.42 3.27 6.65
C TYR A 239 -9.58 4.77 6.46
N SER A 240 -10.80 5.24 6.28
CA SER A 240 -11.08 6.69 6.18
C SER A 240 -10.66 7.46 7.44
N ALA A 241 -10.68 6.82 8.60
CA ALA A 241 -10.25 7.44 9.85
C ALA A 241 -8.74 7.66 9.93
N GLN A 242 -7.96 6.90 9.14
CA GLN A 242 -6.50 7.03 9.09
C GLN A 242 -6.06 8.07 8.05
N ALA A 243 -6.82 8.22 6.97
CA ALA A 243 -6.53 9.15 5.87
C ALA A 243 -6.92 10.59 6.18
#